data_58c721a08bb00864e1e37ad85fa886b6
#
_entry.id   58c721a08bb00864e1e37ad85fa886b6
#
_cell.length_a   1.000
_cell.length_b   1.000
_cell.length_c   1.000
_cell.angle_alpha   90.00
_cell.angle_beta   90.00
_cell.angle_gamma   90.00
#
_symmetry.space_group_name_H-M   'P 1'
#
loop_
_entity.id
_entity.type
_entity.pdbx_description
1 polymer ?
#
loop_
_entity_poly.entity_id
_entity_poly.type
_entity_poly.pdbx_seq_one_letter_code
_entity_poly.pdbx_strand_id
1 'polypeptide(L)'
;YYASDEVIVVASERPVIQTVFDLPVTEVKELMPGQSIVVKRNGNMKVSTIHPAVEVTPCSFERIYFSRGSDCDIYNERKELGRLLTENILKSVGYDVDHTIFSFIPNTAEIAYYGMMQGLEAWLDRQKSEEICARNGQLSSAQIREILSRQIRTEKLAIKDIKLRTFIAEGNSRNDLAAHVYDITYGSLVPGVDNLVIIDDSIVRGT
;
A
#
# COMPACT_ATOMS: atom_id res chain seq x y z
N TYR A 1 -12.41 -19.43 6.70
CA TYR A 1 -12.58 -20.83 6.29
C TYR A 1 -13.44 -20.95 5.03
N TYR A 2 -13.23 -22.04 4.33
CA TYR A 2 -14.04 -22.50 3.20
C TYR A 2 -14.44 -23.95 3.43
N ALA A 3 -15.64 -24.32 3.07
CA ALA A 3 -16.13 -25.70 3.18
C ALA A 3 -16.98 -26.06 1.96
N SER A 4 -16.65 -27.19 1.33
CA SER A 4 -17.41 -27.84 0.29
C SER A 4 -17.68 -29.30 0.68
N ASP A 5 -18.31 -30.05 -0.24
CA ASP A 5 -18.55 -31.48 -0.04
C ASP A 5 -17.24 -32.30 -0.03
N GLU A 6 -16.18 -31.77 -0.63
CA GLU A 6 -14.90 -32.46 -0.81
C GLU A 6 -13.84 -32.04 0.21
N VAL A 7 -13.86 -30.76 0.64
CA VAL A 7 -12.77 -30.20 1.45
C VAL A 7 -13.25 -29.13 2.42
N ILE A 8 -12.63 -29.13 3.61
CA ILE A 8 -12.75 -28.05 4.58
C ILE A 8 -11.36 -27.44 4.79
N VAL A 9 -11.25 -26.15 4.55
CA VAL A 9 -9.99 -25.41 4.65
C VAL A 9 -10.12 -24.28 5.67
N VAL A 10 -9.12 -24.14 6.51
CA VAL A 10 -9.00 -23.04 7.48
C VAL A 10 -7.61 -22.43 7.31
N ALA A 11 -7.53 -21.14 7.23
CA ALA A 11 -6.27 -20.39 7.16
C ALA A 11 -6.37 -19.13 7.99
N SER A 12 -5.21 -18.54 8.33
CA SER A 12 -5.12 -17.26 9.03
C SER A 12 -5.61 -16.08 8.18
N GLU A 13 -5.51 -16.21 6.86
CA GLU A 13 -5.84 -15.14 5.92
C GLU A 13 -6.69 -15.63 4.74
N ARG A 14 -7.72 -14.86 4.40
CA ARG A 14 -8.64 -15.13 3.30
C ARG A 14 -7.96 -15.30 1.93
N PRO A 15 -6.99 -14.46 1.52
CA PRO A 15 -6.36 -14.57 0.21
C PRO A 15 -5.63 -15.88 -0.04
N VAL A 16 -5.17 -16.54 1.02
CA VAL A 16 -4.52 -17.86 0.89
C VAL A 16 -5.50 -18.89 0.35
N ILE A 17 -6.71 -18.92 0.91
CA ILE A 17 -7.78 -19.83 0.48
C ILE A 17 -8.23 -19.48 -0.94
N GLN A 18 -8.46 -18.19 -1.20
CA GLN A 18 -8.89 -17.71 -2.51
C GLN A 18 -7.91 -18.09 -3.63
N THR A 19 -6.63 -17.86 -3.41
CA THR A 19 -5.60 -18.14 -4.43
C THR A 19 -5.45 -19.63 -4.71
N VAL A 20 -5.54 -20.48 -3.67
CA VAL A 20 -5.34 -21.94 -3.84
C VAL A 20 -6.54 -22.61 -4.50
N PHE A 21 -7.75 -22.14 -4.21
CA PHE A 21 -8.99 -22.77 -4.66
C PHE A 21 -9.73 -21.97 -5.73
N ASP A 22 -9.17 -20.85 -6.19
CA ASP A 22 -9.78 -19.94 -7.18
C ASP A 22 -11.19 -19.50 -6.78
N LEU A 23 -11.35 -19.01 -5.55
CA LEU A 23 -12.64 -18.68 -4.97
C LEU A 23 -12.90 -17.17 -4.94
N PRO A 24 -14.15 -16.75 -5.20
CA PRO A 24 -14.55 -15.36 -4.96
C PRO A 24 -14.56 -15.03 -3.45
N VAL A 25 -14.45 -13.76 -3.14
CA VAL A 25 -14.46 -13.25 -1.74
C VAL A 25 -15.67 -13.74 -0.95
N THR A 26 -16.82 -13.85 -1.60
CA THR A 26 -18.10 -14.23 -0.98
C THR A 26 -18.16 -15.66 -0.47
N GLU A 27 -17.30 -16.54 -0.96
CA GLU A 27 -17.30 -17.96 -0.55
C GLU A 27 -16.38 -18.24 0.64
N VAL A 28 -15.42 -17.37 0.90
CA VAL A 28 -14.53 -17.52 2.06
C VAL A 28 -15.14 -16.80 3.27
N LYS A 29 -15.48 -17.57 4.28
CA LYS A 29 -16.13 -17.09 5.52
C LYS A 29 -15.10 -16.76 6.58
N GLU A 30 -15.35 -15.68 7.31
CA GLU A 30 -14.56 -15.31 8.47
C GLU A 30 -15.07 -16.07 9.72
N LEU A 31 -14.14 -16.47 10.57
CA LEU A 31 -14.45 -16.97 11.90
C LEU A 31 -14.40 -15.80 12.87
N MET A 32 -15.58 -15.41 13.38
CA MET A 32 -15.69 -14.25 14.23
C MET A 32 -15.06 -14.48 15.62
N PRO A 33 -14.61 -13.43 16.31
CA PRO A 33 -14.09 -13.53 17.68
C PRO A 33 -15.03 -14.31 18.60
N GLY A 34 -14.48 -15.19 19.41
CA GLY A 34 -15.26 -16.05 20.32
C GLY A 34 -15.94 -17.25 19.66
N GLN A 35 -15.78 -17.42 18.35
CA GLN A 35 -16.28 -18.61 17.65
C GLN A 35 -15.23 -19.72 17.59
N SER A 36 -15.71 -20.94 17.48
CA SER A 36 -14.92 -22.14 17.22
C SER A 36 -15.45 -22.90 16.00
N ILE A 37 -14.57 -23.57 15.31
CA ILE A 37 -14.89 -24.50 14.24
C ILE A 37 -14.49 -25.92 14.71
N VAL A 38 -15.41 -26.85 14.62
CA VAL A 38 -15.18 -28.25 14.98
C VAL A 38 -15.50 -29.10 13.77
N VAL A 39 -14.50 -29.85 13.31
CA VAL A 39 -14.64 -30.82 12.21
C VAL A 39 -14.51 -32.21 12.77
N LYS A 40 -15.52 -33.02 12.61
CA LYS A 40 -15.50 -34.44 13.02
C LYS A 40 -14.89 -35.29 11.92
N ARG A 41 -14.42 -36.51 12.28
CA ARG A 41 -13.82 -37.47 11.33
C ARG A 41 -14.76 -37.87 10.18
N ASN A 42 -16.07 -37.76 10.37
CA ASN A 42 -17.08 -38.06 9.37
C ASN A 42 -17.36 -36.86 8.43
N GLY A 43 -16.57 -35.80 8.46
CA GLY A 43 -16.74 -34.62 7.65
C GLY A 43 -17.73 -33.57 8.20
N ASN A 44 -18.49 -33.91 9.23
CA ASN A 44 -19.45 -32.94 9.80
C ASN A 44 -18.71 -31.77 10.45
N MET A 45 -18.98 -30.55 9.94
CA MET A 45 -18.46 -29.31 10.45
C MET A 45 -19.53 -28.55 11.23
N LYS A 46 -19.14 -27.95 12.35
CA LYS A 46 -19.97 -27.06 13.14
C LYS A 46 -19.18 -25.82 13.54
N VAL A 47 -19.74 -24.65 13.28
CA VAL A 47 -19.27 -23.38 13.83
C VAL A 47 -20.18 -23.01 15.00
N SER A 48 -19.62 -22.68 16.14
CA SER A 48 -20.38 -22.30 17.34
C SER A 48 -19.65 -21.21 18.10
N THR A 49 -20.43 -20.29 18.72
CA THR A 49 -19.91 -19.31 19.64
C THR A 49 -19.67 -19.96 21.00
N ILE A 50 -18.43 -19.95 21.47
CA ILE A 50 -18.01 -20.49 22.78
C ILE A 50 -17.87 -19.37 23.81
N HIS A 51 -17.64 -18.14 23.37
CA HIS A 51 -17.56 -16.98 24.24
C HIS A 51 -18.15 -15.77 23.48
N PRO A 52 -18.91 -14.88 24.14
CA PRO A 52 -19.37 -13.63 23.52
C PRO A 52 -18.17 -12.81 23.04
N ALA A 53 -18.27 -12.26 21.85
CA ALA A 53 -17.28 -11.31 21.37
C ALA A 53 -17.25 -10.08 22.29
N VAL A 54 -16.06 -9.65 22.65
CA VAL A 54 -15.82 -8.33 23.25
C VAL A 54 -15.59 -7.30 22.15
N GLU A 55 -15.25 -6.06 22.51
CA GLU A 55 -14.91 -5.02 21.56
C GLU A 55 -13.79 -5.48 20.61
N VAL A 56 -14.00 -5.26 19.30
CA VAL A 56 -13.00 -5.57 18.28
C VAL A 56 -12.02 -4.40 18.16
N THR A 57 -10.79 -4.62 18.55
CA THR A 57 -9.69 -3.64 18.43
C THR A 57 -8.67 -4.13 17.42
N PRO A 58 -8.85 -3.84 16.12
CA PRO A 58 -7.92 -4.32 15.09
C PRO A 58 -6.53 -3.70 15.28
N CYS A 59 -5.52 -4.54 15.19
CA CYS A 59 -4.13 -4.10 15.28
C CYS A 59 -3.70 -3.42 13.98
N SER A 60 -3.40 -2.12 14.03
CA SER A 60 -2.93 -1.37 12.86
C SER A 60 -1.62 -1.95 12.29
N PHE A 61 -0.73 -2.44 13.14
CA PHE A 61 0.52 -3.05 12.70
C PHE A 61 0.28 -4.35 11.90
N GLU A 62 -0.67 -5.16 12.32
CA GLU A 62 -1.08 -6.35 11.57
C GLU A 62 -1.62 -5.97 10.19
N ARG A 63 -2.51 -5.00 10.12
CA ARG A 63 -3.16 -4.58 8.87
C ARG A 63 -2.20 -3.89 7.90
N ILE A 64 -1.30 -3.07 8.42
CA ILE A 64 -0.33 -2.34 7.58
C ILE A 64 0.82 -3.24 7.13
N TYR A 65 1.29 -4.13 7.98
CA TYR A 65 2.55 -4.84 7.78
C TYR A 65 2.40 -6.35 7.55
N PHE A 66 1.67 -7.07 8.41
CA PHE A 66 1.60 -8.53 8.35
C PHE A 66 0.57 -9.07 7.36
N SER A 67 -0.62 -8.46 7.31
CA SER A 67 -1.69 -8.93 6.42
C SER A 67 -1.27 -8.88 4.96
N ARG A 68 -1.77 -9.82 4.18
CA ARG A 68 -1.48 -9.86 2.74
C ARG A 68 -2.12 -8.67 2.02
N GLY A 69 -1.31 -7.93 1.27
CA GLY A 69 -1.78 -6.81 0.45
C GLY A 69 -2.70 -7.21 -0.71
N SER A 70 -2.84 -8.51 -1.00
CA SER A 70 -3.79 -9.03 -1.97
C SER A 70 -5.20 -9.25 -1.41
N ASP A 71 -5.41 -9.09 -0.09
CA ASP A 71 -6.75 -9.02 0.48
C ASP A 71 -7.42 -7.71 0.07
N CYS A 72 -8.66 -7.76 -0.43
CA CYS A 72 -9.36 -6.60 -0.98
C CYS A 72 -9.56 -5.48 0.06
N ASP A 73 -9.84 -5.84 1.31
CA ASP A 73 -10.07 -4.85 2.37
C ASP A 73 -8.73 -4.22 2.80
N ILE A 74 -7.69 -5.05 2.99
CA ILE A 74 -6.33 -4.59 3.30
C ILE A 74 -5.76 -3.72 2.18
N TYR A 75 -5.98 -4.12 0.92
CA TYR A 75 -5.55 -3.34 -0.24
C TYR A 75 -6.16 -1.94 -0.24
N ASN A 76 -7.49 -1.86 -0.08
CA ASN A 76 -8.20 -0.58 -0.08
C ASN A 76 -7.82 0.29 1.12
N GLU A 77 -7.65 -0.31 2.29
CA GLU A 77 -7.24 0.39 3.51
C GLU A 77 -5.82 0.99 3.36
N ARG A 78 -4.85 0.21 2.90
CA ARG A 78 -3.48 0.71 2.66
C ARG A 78 -3.45 1.81 1.59
N LYS A 79 -4.25 1.67 0.56
CA LYS A 79 -4.39 2.68 -0.49
C LYS A 79 -4.96 3.99 0.05
N GLU A 80 -6.00 3.90 0.88
CA GLU A 80 -6.60 5.06 1.53
C GLU A 80 -5.62 5.76 2.49
N LEU A 81 -4.83 5.00 3.25
CA LEU A 81 -3.77 5.56 4.11
C LEU A 81 -2.78 6.41 3.29
N GLY A 82 -2.35 5.91 2.13
CA GLY A 82 -1.49 6.68 1.23
C GLY A 82 -2.15 7.96 0.73
N ARG A 83 -3.42 7.88 0.32
CA ARG A 83 -4.20 9.03 -0.13
C ARG A 83 -4.32 10.12 0.95
N LEU A 84 -4.52 9.72 2.20
CA LEU A 84 -4.64 10.65 3.33
C LEU A 84 -3.33 11.40 3.64
N LEU A 85 -2.17 10.87 3.25
CA LEU A 85 -0.89 11.55 3.42
C LEU A 85 -0.67 12.71 2.44
N THR A 86 -1.42 12.79 1.34
CA THR A 86 -1.19 13.72 0.22
C THR A 86 -1.01 15.17 0.67
N GLU A 87 -1.92 15.70 1.48
CA GLU A 87 -1.87 17.09 1.90
C GLU A 87 -0.64 17.40 2.78
N ASN A 88 -0.27 16.49 3.66
CA ASN A 88 0.91 16.66 4.51
C ASN A 88 2.20 16.59 3.69
N ILE A 89 2.24 15.72 2.70
CA ILE A 89 3.37 15.59 1.76
C ILE A 89 3.51 16.88 0.94
N LEU A 90 2.43 17.37 0.32
CA LEU A 90 2.44 18.61 -0.44
C LEU A 90 2.95 19.79 0.39
N LYS A 91 2.50 19.93 1.63
CA LYS A 91 3.00 20.95 2.56
C LYS A 91 4.49 20.80 2.85
N SER A 92 4.98 19.56 3.02
CA SER A 92 6.38 19.33 3.35
C SER A 92 7.35 19.70 2.22
N VAL A 93 6.90 19.62 0.97
CA VAL A 93 7.68 20.02 -0.21
C VAL A 93 7.31 21.42 -0.72
N GLY A 94 6.54 22.19 0.04
CA GLY A 94 6.12 23.55 -0.33
C GLY A 94 5.27 23.59 -1.61
N TYR A 95 4.53 22.52 -1.92
CA TYR A 95 3.74 22.32 -3.15
C TYR A 95 4.57 22.34 -4.44
N ASP A 96 5.90 22.21 -4.35
CA ASP A 96 6.80 22.13 -5.50
C ASP A 96 6.86 20.71 -6.04
N VAL A 97 5.86 20.32 -6.83
CA VAL A 97 5.80 19.00 -7.45
C VAL A 97 6.69 18.88 -8.70
N ASP A 98 7.08 20.01 -9.28
CA ASP A 98 7.92 20.04 -10.48
C ASP A 98 9.37 19.62 -10.17
N HIS A 99 9.85 19.94 -8.95
CA HIS A 99 11.17 19.55 -8.46
C HIS A 99 11.07 18.47 -7.36
N THR A 100 9.99 17.69 -7.33
CA THR A 100 9.83 16.61 -6.36
C THR A 100 9.63 15.29 -7.06
N ILE A 101 10.41 14.27 -6.68
CA ILE A 101 10.26 12.90 -7.15
C ILE A 101 9.66 12.06 -6.04
N PHE A 102 8.63 11.30 -6.39
CA PHE A 102 7.89 10.44 -5.47
C PHE A 102 8.25 8.97 -5.70
N SER A 103 8.58 8.27 -4.64
CA SER A 103 8.99 6.86 -4.67
C SER A 103 8.51 6.10 -3.44
N PHE A 104 8.83 4.82 -3.34
CA PHE A 104 8.48 3.96 -2.22
C PHE A 104 9.55 2.90 -1.96
N ILE A 105 9.56 2.38 -0.73
CA ILE A 105 10.38 1.22 -0.39
C ILE A 105 9.58 -0.06 -0.65
N PRO A 106 10.03 -0.92 -1.56
CA PRO A 106 9.34 -2.17 -1.85
C PRO A 106 9.49 -3.17 -0.68
N ASN A 107 8.47 -4.05 -0.42
CA ASN A 107 7.28 -4.23 -1.28
C ASN A 107 6.00 -3.73 -0.59
N THR A 108 5.97 -3.66 0.75
CA THR A 108 4.73 -3.42 1.54
C THR A 108 4.17 -2.03 1.33
N ALA A 109 5.03 -1.02 1.20
CA ALA A 109 4.63 0.37 0.99
C ALA A 109 4.04 0.67 -0.41
N GLU A 110 4.17 -0.25 -1.38
CA GLU A 110 3.75 -0.03 -2.76
C GLU A 110 2.26 0.33 -2.88
N ILE A 111 1.39 -0.32 -2.11
CA ILE A 111 -0.06 -0.06 -2.17
C ILE A 111 -0.38 1.34 -1.63
N ALA A 112 0.24 1.74 -0.53
CA ALA A 112 0.09 3.09 0.00
C ALA A 112 0.64 4.14 -0.98
N TYR A 113 1.73 3.83 -1.68
CA TYR A 113 2.25 4.69 -2.74
C TYR A 113 1.22 4.92 -3.86
N TYR A 114 0.51 3.90 -4.33
CA TYR A 114 -0.55 4.10 -5.32
C TYR A 114 -1.67 5.02 -4.80
N GLY A 115 -2.01 4.92 -3.54
CA GLY A 115 -2.98 5.83 -2.92
C GLY A 115 -2.49 7.27 -2.86
N MET A 116 -1.24 7.48 -2.46
CA MET A 116 -0.57 8.78 -2.48
C MET A 116 -0.58 9.39 -3.88
N MET A 117 -0.21 8.60 -4.90
CA MET A 117 -0.18 9.06 -6.28
C MET A 117 -1.57 9.50 -6.77
N GLN A 118 -2.62 8.73 -6.46
CA GLN A 118 -3.98 9.15 -6.80
C GLN A 118 -4.37 10.49 -6.14
N GLY A 119 -3.94 10.71 -4.89
CA GLY A 119 -4.17 11.98 -4.20
C GLY A 119 -3.42 13.15 -4.84
N LEU A 120 -2.14 12.95 -5.19
CA LEU A 120 -1.29 13.94 -5.84
C LEU A 120 -1.80 14.30 -7.24
N GLU A 121 -2.17 13.31 -8.04
CA GLU A 121 -2.74 13.52 -9.38
C GLU A 121 -4.07 14.28 -9.31
N ALA A 122 -4.96 13.91 -8.39
CA ALA A 122 -6.22 14.62 -8.19
C ALA A 122 -6.03 16.08 -7.72
N TRP A 123 -4.99 16.33 -6.92
CA TRP A 123 -4.61 17.69 -6.55
C TRP A 123 -4.08 18.46 -7.77
N LEU A 124 -3.16 17.89 -8.54
CA LEU A 124 -2.58 18.53 -9.72
C LEU A 124 -3.65 18.84 -10.79
N ASP A 125 -4.60 17.92 -10.99
CA ASP A 125 -5.71 18.14 -11.93
C ASP A 125 -6.64 19.28 -11.50
N ARG A 126 -6.86 19.47 -10.19
CA ARG A 126 -7.54 20.66 -9.68
C ARG A 126 -6.76 21.93 -9.98
N GLN A 127 -5.44 21.94 -9.73
CA GLN A 127 -4.60 23.10 -10.03
C GLN A 127 -4.62 23.46 -11.52
N LYS A 128 -4.52 22.48 -12.40
CA LYS A 128 -4.65 22.68 -13.87
C LYS A 128 -6.01 23.27 -14.23
N SER A 129 -7.08 22.72 -13.67
CA SER A 129 -8.45 23.18 -13.93
C SER A 129 -8.67 24.61 -13.45
N GLU A 130 -8.22 24.94 -12.24
CA GLU A 130 -8.29 26.29 -11.66
C GLU A 130 -7.50 27.29 -12.51
N GLU A 131 -6.30 26.93 -12.95
CA GLU A 131 -5.47 27.79 -13.80
C GLU A 131 -6.13 28.07 -15.15
N ILE A 132 -6.68 27.04 -15.79
CA ILE A 132 -7.39 27.21 -17.08
C ILE A 132 -8.63 28.08 -16.90
N CYS A 133 -9.43 27.85 -15.86
CA CYS A 133 -10.64 28.64 -15.60
C CYS A 133 -10.33 30.09 -15.25
N ALA A 134 -9.28 30.36 -14.46
CA ALA A 134 -8.90 31.70 -14.06
C ALA A 134 -8.50 32.58 -15.26
N ARG A 135 -8.01 31.99 -16.35
CA ARG A 135 -7.61 32.72 -17.55
C ARG A 135 -8.74 32.95 -18.58
N ASN A 136 -9.98 32.58 -18.25
CA ASN A 136 -11.22 32.93 -18.96
C ASN A 136 -11.15 32.87 -20.51
N GLY A 137 -10.64 31.79 -21.08
CA GLY A 137 -10.54 31.60 -22.53
C GLY A 137 -9.44 32.42 -23.23
N GLN A 138 -8.55 33.08 -22.47
CA GLN A 138 -7.39 33.83 -23.02
C GLN A 138 -6.20 32.89 -23.33
N LEU A 139 -6.33 31.59 -23.10
CA LEU A 139 -5.28 30.63 -23.37
C LEU A 139 -5.32 30.13 -24.82
N SER A 140 -4.17 30.14 -25.47
CA SER A 140 -3.98 29.43 -26.73
C SER A 140 -4.01 27.90 -26.52
N SER A 141 -4.30 27.15 -27.59
CA SER A 141 -4.26 25.69 -27.55
C SER A 141 -2.89 25.14 -27.14
N ALA A 142 -1.80 25.85 -27.40
CA ALA A 142 -0.46 25.47 -26.98
C ALA A 142 -0.29 25.61 -25.46
N GLN A 143 -0.74 26.71 -24.87
CA GLN A 143 -0.70 26.94 -23.43
C GLN A 143 -1.59 25.94 -22.66
N ILE A 144 -2.78 25.63 -23.20
CA ILE A 144 -3.64 24.59 -22.60
C ILE A 144 -2.92 23.25 -22.59
N ARG A 145 -2.28 22.86 -23.70
CA ARG A 145 -1.52 21.62 -23.77
C ARG A 145 -0.35 21.59 -22.78
N GLU A 146 0.36 22.69 -22.63
CA GLU A 146 1.45 22.82 -21.66
C GLU A 146 0.95 22.60 -20.21
N ILE A 147 -0.15 23.25 -19.82
CA ILE A 147 -0.77 23.03 -18.50
C ILE A 147 -1.18 21.58 -18.31
N LEU A 148 -1.84 20.97 -19.29
CA LEU A 148 -2.32 19.61 -19.22
C LEU A 148 -1.18 18.57 -19.23
N SER A 149 -0.03 18.88 -19.82
CA SER A 149 1.13 17.98 -19.87
C SER A 149 1.90 17.86 -18.56
N ARG A 150 1.65 18.74 -17.60
CA ARG A 150 2.28 18.62 -16.26
C ARG A 150 1.90 17.28 -15.62
N GLN A 151 2.86 16.61 -15.02
CA GLN A 151 2.70 15.30 -14.39
C GLN A 151 3.44 15.27 -13.06
N ILE A 152 2.97 14.42 -12.16
CA ILE A 152 3.71 14.10 -10.94
C ILE A 152 4.92 13.24 -11.33
N ARG A 153 6.12 13.64 -10.90
CA ARG A 153 7.37 12.94 -11.20
C ARG A 153 7.50 11.73 -10.29
N THR A 154 7.59 10.56 -10.89
CA THR A 154 7.68 9.29 -10.17
C THR A 154 8.83 8.46 -10.66
N GLU A 155 9.58 7.88 -9.73
CA GLU A 155 10.69 6.98 -10.06
C GLU A 155 10.70 5.79 -9.10
N LYS A 156 11.00 4.62 -9.63
CA LYS A 156 11.26 3.44 -8.81
C LYS A 156 12.72 3.43 -8.39
N LEU A 157 13.04 4.15 -7.31
CA LEU A 157 14.41 4.33 -6.87
C LEU A 157 14.98 3.10 -6.17
N ALA A 158 14.18 2.39 -5.40
CA ALA A 158 14.61 1.18 -4.70
C ALA A 158 14.01 -0.07 -5.36
N ILE A 159 14.86 -1.01 -5.73
CA ILE A 159 14.49 -2.31 -6.29
C ILE A 159 14.92 -3.38 -5.29
N LYS A 160 14.00 -4.26 -4.89
CA LYS A 160 14.28 -5.35 -3.98
C LYS A 160 14.30 -6.67 -4.73
N ASP A 161 15.50 -7.21 -4.97
CA ASP A 161 15.67 -8.45 -5.71
C ASP A 161 15.53 -9.72 -4.86
N ILE A 162 15.79 -9.60 -3.55
CA ILE A 162 15.81 -10.74 -2.64
C ILE A 162 14.65 -10.64 -1.63
N LYS A 163 13.93 -11.74 -1.41
CA LYS A 163 12.87 -11.83 -0.40
C LYS A 163 13.43 -11.95 1.04
N LEU A 164 14.42 -11.15 1.39
CA LEU A 164 14.96 -11.06 2.73
C LEU A 164 14.25 -9.99 3.56
N ARG A 165 14.04 -10.27 4.85
CA ARG A 165 13.48 -9.32 5.80
C ARG A 165 14.62 -8.70 6.60
N THR A 166 15.09 -7.52 6.17
CA THR A 166 16.24 -6.81 6.75
C THR A 166 16.06 -6.41 8.20
N PHE A 167 14.81 -6.22 8.66
CA PHE A 167 14.52 -5.81 10.03
C PHE A 167 14.70 -6.91 11.09
N ILE A 168 14.85 -8.18 10.69
CA ILE A 168 15.09 -9.32 11.61
C ILE A 168 16.56 -9.44 11.99
N ALA A 169 17.48 -8.87 11.19
CA ALA A 169 18.91 -8.91 11.48
C ALA A 169 19.28 -7.97 12.66
N GLU A 170 20.16 -8.42 13.54
CA GLU A 170 20.65 -7.65 14.69
C GLU A 170 22.01 -6.99 14.38
N GLY A 171 22.21 -5.77 14.90
CA GLY A 171 23.50 -5.08 14.91
C GLY A 171 24.00 -4.54 13.56
N ASN A 172 25.33 -4.39 13.44
CA ASN A 172 26.02 -3.79 12.27
C ASN A 172 25.80 -4.55 10.95
N SER A 173 25.48 -5.85 11.01
CA SER A 173 25.18 -6.67 9.82
C SER A 173 23.93 -6.20 9.07
N ARG A 174 23.09 -5.37 9.69
CA ARG A 174 21.83 -4.88 9.09
C ARG A 174 22.07 -3.83 8.00
N ASN A 175 23.00 -2.90 8.23
CA ASN A 175 23.33 -1.87 7.22
C ASN A 175 23.99 -2.51 6.01
N ASP A 176 24.87 -3.49 6.23
CA ASP A 176 25.47 -4.27 5.15
C ASP A 176 24.42 -5.10 4.40
N LEU A 177 23.46 -5.68 5.12
CA LEU A 177 22.35 -6.42 4.51
C LEU A 177 21.43 -5.50 3.70
N ALA A 178 21.11 -4.32 4.20
CA ALA A 178 20.30 -3.34 3.48
C ALA A 178 20.98 -2.91 2.18
N ALA A 179 22.29 -2.67 2.20
CA ALA A 179 23.08 -2.31 1.02
C ALA A 179 23.13 -3.41 -0.05
N HIS A 180 22.90 -4.68 0.34
CA HIS A 180 22.92 -5.82 -0.59
C HIS A 180 21.52 -6.30 -1.00
N VAL A 181 20.45 -5.82 -0.36
CA VAL A 181 19.05 -6.24 -0.62
C VAL A 181 18.36 -5.29 -1.57
N TYR A 182 18.79 -4.02 -1.59
CA TYR A 182 18.20 -2.98 -2.43
C TYR A 182 19.20 -2.50 -3.46
N ASP A 183 18.83 -2.62 -4.73
CA ASP A 183 19.48 -1.89 -5.80
C ASP A 183 18.87 -0.49 -5.92
N ILE A 184 19.70 0.49 -6.26
CA ILE A 184 19.28 1.87 -6.42
C ILE A 184 19.38 2.29 -7.88
N THR A 185 18.33 2.90 -8.40
CA THR A 185 18.33 3.49 -9.73
C THR A 185 19.06 4.83 -9.71
N TYR A 186 20.23 4.89 -10.31
CA TYR A 186 21.05 6.11 -10.38
C TYR A 186 20.63 7.01 -11.53
N GLY A 187 20.84 8.32 -11.35
CA GLY A 187 20.63 9.32 -12.41
C GLY A 187 19.20 9.83 -12.57
N SER A 188 18.26 9.34 -11.76
CA SER A 188 16.87 9.80 -11.77
C SER A 188 16.66 11.10 -10.99
N LEU A 189 17.61 11.47 -10.14
CA LEU A 189 17.58 12.66 -9.28
C LEU A 189 18.69 13.63 -9.66
N VAL A 190 18.40 14.93 -9.64
CA VAL A 190 19.39 15.99 -9.78
C VAL A 190 19.76 16.52 -8.39
N PRO A 191 20.97 16.17 -7.87
CA PRO A 191 21.39 16.61 -6.54
C PRO A 191 21.37 18.13 -6.37
N GLY A 192 20.82 18.61 -5.26
CA GLY A 192 20.72 20.05 -4.97
C GLY A 192 19.58 20.78 -5.68
N VAL A 193 18.83 20.08 -6.54
CA VAL A 193 17.65 20.63 -7.25
C VAL A 193 16.40 19.90 -6.85
N ASP A 194 16.40 18.57 -6.95
CA ASP A 194 15.22 17.75 -6.69
C ASP A 194 15.03 17.43 -5.21
N ASN A 195 13.80 17.52 -4.75
CA ASN A 195 13.32 16.92 -3.51
C ASN A 195 13.00 15.45 -3.76
N LEU A 196 13.18 14.62 -2.73
CA LEU A 196 12.81 13.22 -2.76
C LEU A 196 11.83 12.90 -1.64
N VAL A 197 10.65 12.38 -2.02
CA VAL A 197 9.64 11.84 -1.10
C VAL A 197 9.61 10.33 -1.24
N ILE A 198 9.90 9.63 -0.17
CA ILE A 198 9.82 8.17 -0.11
C ILE A 198 8.76 7.76 0.90
N ILE A 199 7.84 6.89 0.46
CA ILE A 199 6.88 6.23 1.35
C ILE A 199 7.48 4.90 1.82
N ASP A 200 7.35 4.63 3.12
CA ASP A 200 7.65 3.33 3.73
C ASP A 200 6.47 2.88 4.60
N ASP A 201 6.36 1.58 4.86
CA ASP A 201 5.29 0.99 5.67
C ASP A 201 5.53 1.18 7.17
N SER A 202 6.77 1.37 7.60
CA SER A 202 7.09 1.56 9.00
C SER A 202 8.41 2.31 9.24
N ILE A 203 8.41 3.24 10.20
CA ILE A 203 9.60 3.96 10.68
C ILE A 203 9.96 3.42 12.08
N VAL A 204 10.31 2.13 12.17
CA VAL A 204 10.57 1.51 13.48
C VAL A 204 11.99 1.75 13.96
N ARG A 205 12.98 1.67 13.09
CA ARG A 205 14.41 1.75 13.46
C ARG A 205 15.23 2.71 12.59
N GLY A 206 14.64 3.33 11.57
CA GLY A 206 15.30 4.32 10.71
C GLY A 206 16.50 3.76 9.95
N THR A 207 16.35 2.59 9.34
CA THR A 207 17.44 1.97 8.54
C THR A 207 17.42 2.54 7.15
#